data_ae86cc8d3a9c495da9c84e42fe354536
#
_entry.id   ae86cc8d3a9c495da9c84e42fe354536
#
_cell.length_a   1.000
_cell.length_b   1.000
_cell.length_c   1.000
_cell.angle_alpha   90.00
_cell.angle_beta   90.00
_cell.angle_gamma   90.00
#
_symmetry.space_group_name_H-M   'P 1'
#
loop_
_entity.id
_entity.type
_entity.pdbx_description
1 polymer ?
#
loop_
_entity_poly.entity_id
_entity_poly.type
_entity_poly.pdbx_seq_one_letter_code
_entity_poly.pdbx_strand_id
1 'polypeptide(L)'
;MDIFAGFTSYVVSVTKAPSITYITGKNWISLLSEYKLNPYDELQFGLTKRPQLVLLAFKRNEEKNWITVMDPSQVRKLIIADQT
;
A
#
# COMPACT_ATOMS: atom_id res chain seq x y z
N MET A 1 6.04 -4.93 -9.04
CA MET A 1 5.07 -5.35 -8.00
C MET A 1 3.90 -4.40 -8.00
N ASP A 2 2.71 -4.90 -7.78
CA ASP A 2 1.51 -4.08 -7.72
C ASP A 2 1.18 -3.69 -6.28
N ILE A 3 0.76 -2.44 -6.08
CA ILE A 3 0.17 -1.98 -4.83
C ILE A 3 -1.29 -1.65 -5.09
N PHE A 4 -2.19 -2.29 -4.36
CA PHE A 4 -3.60 -1.95 -4.37
C PHE A 4 -3.90 -0.91 -3.29
N ALA A 5 -4.54 0.18 -3.67
CA ALA A 5 -5.01 1.20 -2.75
C ALA A 5 -6.45 1.55 -3.13
N GLY A 6 -7.40 1.15 -2.29
CA GLY A 6 -8.81 1.23 -2.64
C GLY A 6 -9.12 0.31 -3.83
N PHE A 7 -9.65 0.87 -4.91
CA PHE A 7 -9.95 0.11 -6.13
C PHE A 7 -8.91 0.35 -7.23
N THR A 8 -7.82 1.02 -6.94
CA THR A 8 -6.78 1.36 -7.91
C THR A 8 -5.54 0.52 -7.66
N SER A 9 -4.95 0.01 -8.75
CA SER A 9 -3.69 -0.72 -8.72
C SER A 9 -2.57 0.17 -9.24
N TYR A 10 -1.45 0.18 -8.52
CA TYR A 10 -0.24 0.95 -8.89
C TYR A 10 0.91 -0.02 -9.09
N VAL A 11 1.46 -0.06 -10.30
CA VAL A 11 2.66 -0.86 -10.59
C VAL A 11 3.88 -0.07 -10.16
N VAL A 12 4.66 -0.62 -9.23
CA VAL A 12 5.84 0.04 -8.67
C VAL A 12 7.05 -0.88 -8.74
N SER A 13 8.23 -0.29 -8.58
CA SER A 13 9.47 -1.04 -8.46
C SER A 13 9.84 -1.19 -6.99
N VAL A 14 10.14 -2.41 -6.57
CA VAL A 14 10.57 -2.72 -5.21
C VAL A 14 11.98 -3.27 -5.25
N THR A 15 12.90 -2.59 -4.60
CA THR A 15 14.31 -2.99 -4.51
C THR A 15 14.64 -3.33 -3.07
N LYS A 16 15.12 -4.54 -2.83
CA LYS A 16 15.56 -4.97 -1.50
C LYS A 16 17.07 -4.81 -1.38
N ALA A 17 17.48 -4.02 -0.38
CA ALA A 17 18.87 -3.94 0.05
C ALA A 17 19.01 -4.67 1.39
N PRO A 18 20.24 -4.97 1.86
CA PRO A 18 20.43 -5.77 3.08
C PRO A 18 19.70 -5.26 4.32
N SER A 19 19.55 -3.95 4.46
CA SER A 19 18.95 -3.34 5.65
C SER A 19 17.67 -2.57 5.39
N ILE A 20 17.27 -2.39 4.11
CA ILE A 20 16.11 -1.54 3.79
C ILE A 20 15.50 -1.96 2.46
N THR A 21 14.20 -1.74 2.31
CA THR A 21 13.48 -1.95 1.06
C THR A 21 13.03 -0.62 0.51
N TYR A 22 13.28 -0.39 -0.79
CA TYR A 22 12.89 0.84 -1.48
C TYR A 22 11.72 0.58 -2.42
N ILE A 23 10.76 1.50 -2.42
CA ILE A 23 9.67 1.52 -3.40
C ILE A 23 9.86 2.77 -4.25
N THR A 24 9.92 2.59 -5.58
CA THR A 24 10.19 3.68 -6.52
C THR A 24 9.28 3.60 -7.74
N GLY A 25 9.31 4.63 -8.57
CA GLY A 25 8.61 4.70 -9.84
C GLY A 25 7.55 5.79 -9.87
N LYS A 26 7.10 6.12 -11.09
CA LYS A 26 6.08 7.17 -11.30
C LYS A 26 4.78 6.86 -10.59
N ASN A 27 4.36 5.60 -10.60
CA ASN A 27 3.11 5.18 -9.98
C ASN A 27 3.18 5.25 -8.46
N TRP A 28 4.37 5.04 -7.88
CA TRP A 28 4.57 5.25 -6.45
C TRP A 28 4.35 6.72 -6.08
N ILE A 29 4.92 7.64 -6.86
CA ILE A 29 4.72 9.08 -6.68
C ILE A 29 3.25 9.45 -6.83
N SER A 30 2.56 8.86 -7.81
CA SER A 30 1.11 9.08 -8.01
C SER A 30 0.29 8.64 -6.79
N LEU A 31 0.62 7.49 -6.20
CA LEU A 31 -0.04 7.00 -4.99
C LEU A 31 0.16 7.96 -3.83
N LEU A 32 1.39 8.41 -3.61
CA LEU A 32 1.69 9.37 -2.55
C LEU A 32 0.92 10.68 -2.73
N SER A 33 0.81 11.16 -3.96
CA SER A 33 0.06 12.39 -4.28
C SER A 33 -1.44 12.21 -4.08
N GLU A 34 -1.99 11.06 -4.47
CA GLU A 34 -3.42 10.75 -4.35
C GLU A 34 -3.89 10.82 -2.90
N TYR A 35 -3.09 10.28 -1.99
CA TYR A 35 -3.42 10.27 -0.56
C TYR A 35 -2.75 11.42 0.21
N LYS A 36 -2.06 12.33 -0.49
CA LYS A 36 -1.35 13.48 0.10
C LYS A 36 -0.41 13.06 1.23
N LEU A 37 0.36 12.01 0.95
CA LEU A 37 1.29 11.45 1.93
C LEU A 37 2.61 12.23 1.94
N ASN A 38 3.17 12.39 3.14
CA ASN A 38 4.44 13.08 3.40
C ASN A 38 5.51 12.07 3.84
N PRO A 39 6.81 12.41 3.76
CA PRO A 39 7.90 11.47 4.08
C PRO A 39 7.85 10.83 5.47
N TYR A 40 7.24 11.48 6.45
CA TYR A 40 7.18 10.99 7.82
C TYR A 40 5.85 10.32 8.19
N ASP A 41 4.95 10.20 7.22
CA ASP A 41 3.69 9.49 7.44
C ASP A 41 3.92 7.99 7.50
N GLU A 42 3.16 7.29 8.31
CA GLU A 42 3.24 5.84 8.44
C GLU A 42 2.22 5.16 7.54
N LEU A 43 2.64 4.07 6.90
CA LEU A 43 1.79 3.27 6.02
C LEU A 43 1.71 1.85 6.56
N GLN A 44 0.54 1.26 6.48
CA GLN A 44 0.32 -0.13 6.84
C GLN A 44 -0.07 -0.92 5.60
N PHE A 45 0.75 -1.92 5.25
CA PHE A 45 0.52 -2.78 4.10
C PHE A 45 0.17 -4.20 4.53
N GLY A 46 -0.68 -4.84 3.74
CA GLY A 46 -0.86 -6.29 3.78
C GLY A 46 -0.24 -6.93 2.56
N LEU A 47 0.10 -8.21 2.64
CA LEU A 47 0.66 -8.98 1.54
C LEU A 47 -0.32 -10.09 1.15
N THR A 48 -0.65 -10.19 -0.14
CA THR A 48 -1.50 -11.25 -0.67
C THR A 48 -0.65 -12.48 -1.04
N LYS A 49 -1.31 -13.63 -1.33
CA LYS A 49 -0.61 -14.86 -1.76
C LYS A 49 0.16 -14.66 -3.07
N ARG A 50 -0.41 -13.96 -4.02
CA ARG A 50 0.35 -13.42 -5.15
C ARG A 50 1.11 -12.23 -4.58
N PRO A 51 2.42 -12.09 -4.80
CA PRO A 51 3.19 -11.04 -4.12
C PRO A 51 2.75 -9.64 -4.54
N GLN A 52 1.64 -9.20 -3.99
CA GLN A 52 1.04 -7.90 -4.17
C GLN A 52 0.89 -7.25 -2.81
N LEU A 53 1.16 -5.97 -2.73
CA LEU A 53 0.94 -5.19 -1.53
C LEU A 53 -0.45 -4.55 -1.57
N VAL A 54 -1.07 -4.48 -0.41
CA VAL A 54 -2.36 -3.81 -0.24
C VAL A 54 -2.16 -2.70 0.79
N LEU A 55 -2.44 -1.47 0.40
CA LEU A 55 -2.39 -0.36 1.36
C LEU A 55 -3.65 -0.42 2.22
N LEU A 56 -3.48 -0.81 3.47
CA LEU A 56 -4.59 -0.97 4.41
C LEU A 56 -4.98 0.34 5.07
N ALA A 57 -4.00 1.09 5.55
CA ALA A 57 -4.23 2.32 6.28
C ALA A 57 -2.98 3.18 6.28
N PHE A 58 -3.14 4.45 6.61
CA PHE A 58 -2.02 5.35 6.83
C PHE A 58 -2.28 6.23 8.04
N LYS A 59 -1.22 6.75 8.63
CA LYS A 59 -1.29 7.68 9.75
C LYS A 59 -0.36 8.85 9.48
N ARG A 60 -0.89 10.07 9.54
CA ARG A 60 -0.08 11.27 9.36
C ARG A 60 0.82 11.48 10.57
N ASN A 61 2.01 12.00 10.33
CA ASN A 61 3.04 12.15 11.36
C ASN A 61 2.55 12.87 12.61
N GLU A 62 1.68 13.88 12.45
CA GLU A 62 1.16 14.69 13.56
C GLU A 62 -0.16 14.18 14.12
N GLU A 63 -0.73 13.14 13.54
CA GLU A 63 -2.02 12.59 13.96
C GLU A 63 -1.84 11.26 14.69
N LYS A 64 -2.76 10.97 15.62
CA LYS A 64 -2.73 9.72 16.40
C LYS A 64 -3.60 8.62 15.82
N ASN A 65 -4.51 8.98 14.92
CA ASN A 65 -5.49 8.04 14.38
C ASN A 65 -5.11 7.56 12.99
N TRP A 66 -5.32 6.27 12.74
CA TRP A 66 -5.14 5.66 11.43
C TRP A 66 -6.34 5.98 10.54
N ILE A 67 -6.06 6.29 9.27
CA ILE A 67 -7.08 6.48 8.24
C ILE A 67 -7.12 5.20 7.41
N THR A 68 -8.27 4.53 7.40
CA THR A 68 -8.44 3.28 6.68
C THR A 68 -8.58 3.53 5.19
N VAL A 69 -7.76 2.86 4.38
CA VAL A 69 -7.84 2.90 2.92
C VAL A 69 -8.68 1.73 2.41
N MET A 70 -8.45 0.54 2.97
CA MET A 70 -9.22 -0.66 2.62
C MET A 70 -9.77 -1.31 3.88
N ASP A 71 -11.08 -1.49 3.92
CA ASP A 71 -11.72 -2.15 5.07
C ASP A 71 -11.52 -3.69 5.01
N PRO A 72 -11.79 -4.42 6.11
CA PRO A 72 -11.61 -5.87 6.14
C PRO A 72 -12.37 -6.64 5.07
N SER A 73 -13.54 -6.17 4.67
CA SER A 73 -14.34 -6.87 3.64
C SER A 73 -13.70 -6.74 2.26
N GLN A 74 -13.11 -5.60 1.94
CA GLN A 74 -12.38 -5.39 0.69
C GLN A 74 -11.13 -6.28 0.63
N VAL A 75 -10.39 -6.36 1.74
CA VAL A 75 -9.21 -7.22 1.85
C VAL A 75 -9.58 -8.68 1.66
N ARG A 76 -10.67 -9.14 2.27
CA ARG A 76 -11.15 -10.52 2.12
C ARG A 76 -11.49 -10.86 0.68
N LYS A 77 -12.13 -9.96 -0.05
CA LYS A 77 -12.43 -10.15 -1.47
C LYS A 77 -11.17 -10.36 -2.30
N LEU A 78 -10.12 -9.58 -2.03
CA LEU A 78 -8.84 -9.74 -2.72
C LEU A 78 -8.19 -11.08 -2.40
N ILE A 79 -8.23 -11.52 -1.15
CA ILE A 79 -7.68 -12.82 -0.73
C ILE A 79 -8.43 -13.97 -1.40
N ILE A 80 -9.75 -13.91 -1.45
CA ILE A 80 -10.59 -14.92 -2.11
C ILE A 80 -10.27 -14.98 -3.60
N ALA A 81 -10.15 -13.83 -4.27
CA ALA A 81 -9.77 -13.77 -5.67
C ALA A 81 -8.39 -14.39 -5.92
N ASP A 82 -7.45 -14.21 -5.00
CA ASP A 82 -6.12 -14.79 -5.08
C ASP A 82 -6.14 -16.33 -4.97
N GLN A 83 -7.15 -16.91 -4.34
CA GLN A 83 -7.24 -18.35 -4.13
C GLN A 83 -7.90 -19.10 -5.28
N THR A 84 -8.56 -18.39 -6.18
CA THR A 84 -9.16 -18.97 -7.37
C THR A 84 -8.24 -18.89 -8.56
#